data_0e76093a99e360c4b23bafae2133cf20
#
_entry.id   0e76093a99e360c4b23bafae2133cf20
#
_cell.length_a   1.000
_cell.length_b   1.000
_cell.length_c   1.000
_cell.angle_alpha   90.00
_cell.angle_beta   90.00
_cell.angle_gamma   90.00
#
_symmetry.space_group_name_H-M   'P 1'
#
loop_
_entity.id
_entity.type
_entity.pdbx_description
1 polymer ?
#
loop_
_entity_poly.entity_id
_entity_poly.type
_entity_poly.pdbx_seq_one_letter_code
_entity_poly.pdbx_strand_id
1 'polypeptide(L)' 'MTQGDQEQEGQQPGPLQLLGRALTDIRKVQNLLELKYPDQGDAIKMQREAGDLIWNEIQRLQQQQQGQQ' A
#
# COMPACT_ATOMS: atom_id res chain seq x y z
N MET A 1 -9.85 -11.44 -24.45
CA MET A 1 -9.86 -10.51 -24.63
C MET A 1 -9.62 -9.73 -23.61
N THR A 2 -9.32 -8.96 -23.66
CA THR A 2 -8.83 -8.14 -22.77
C THR A 2 -9.78 -7.15 -22.37
N GLN A 3 -10.99 -7.62 -22.06
CA GLN A 3 -11.87 -6.73 -21.63
C GLN A 3 -11.49 -6.04 -20.43
N GLY A 4 -10.84 -6.68 -19.50
CA GLY A 4 -10.43 -6.06 -18.29
C GLY A 4 -9.46 -4.93 -18.53
N ASP A 5 -8.63 -5.09 -19.52
CA ASP A 5 -7.67 -4.06 -19.82
C ASP A 5 -8.36 -2.83 -20.31
N GLN A 6 -9.36 -3.00 -21.14
CA GLN A 6 -10.04 -1.86 -21.64
C GLN A 6 -10.78 -1.13 -20.56
N GLU A 7 -11.36 -1.88 -19.66
CA GLU A 7 -12.06 -1.23 -18.59
C GLU A 7 -11.13 -0.48 -17.71
N GLN A 8 -9.94 -1.05 -17.51
CA GLN A 8 -8.99 -0.39 -16.67
C GLN A 8 -8.47 0.88 -17.27
N GLU A 9 -8.40 0.94 -18.56
CA GLU A 9 -7.94 2.16 -19.18
C GLU A 9 -8.86 3.31 -18.88
N GLY A 10 -10.15 3.05 -18.82
CA GLY A 10 -11.08 4.10 -18.54
C GLY A 10 -11.19 4.42 -17.07
N GLN A 11 -10.70 3.51 -16.21
CA GLN A 11 -10.88 3.70 -14.81
C GLN A 11 -9.59 3.48 -14.09
N GLN A 12 -8.59 4.24 -14.40
CA GLN A 12 -7.33 4.07 -13.75
C GLN A 12 -7.44 4.35 -12.27
N PRO A 13 -6.79 3.56 -11.44
CA PRO A 13 -6.85 3.78 -10.01
C PRO A 13 -6.20 5.09 -9.63
N GLY A 14 -6.78 5.76 -8.68
CA GLY A 14 -6.21 6.98 -8.17
C GLY A 14 -5.04 6.71 -7.23
N PRO A 15 -4.37 7.76 -6.79
CA PRO A 15 -3.22 7.59 -5.92
C PRO A 15 -3.55 6.93 -4.60
N LEU A 16 -4.73 7.18 -4.06
CA LEU A 16 -5.09 6.53 -2.80
C LEU A 16 -5.28 5.04 -2.98
N GLN A 17 -5.86 4.64 -4.10
CA GLN A 17 -6.03 3.22 -4.35
C GLN A 17 -4.70 2.52 -4.55
N LEU A 18 -3.78 3.17 -5.25
CA LEU A 18 -2.47 2.58 -5.48
C LEU A 18 -1.69 2.46 -4.18
N LEU A 19 -1.76 3.48 -3.35
CA LEU A 19 -1.09 3.43 -2.06
C LEU A 19 -1.69 2.36 -1.16
N GLY A 20 -3.00 2.20 -1.20
CA GLY A 20 -3.66 1.17 -0.43
C GLY A 20 -3.23 -0.21 -0.84
N ARG A 21 -3.09 -0.43 -2.14
CA ARG A 21 -2.61 -1.70 -2.64
C ARG A 21 -1.18 -1.95 -2.21
N ALA A 22 -0.33 -0.93 -2.33
CA ALA A 22 1.05 -1.08 -1.91
C ALA A 22 1.14 -1.39 -0.43
N LEU A 23 0.33 -0.74 0.38
CA LEU A 23 0.32 -1.01 1.80
C LEU A 23 -0.10 -2.44 2.10
N THR A 24 -1.12 -2.93 1.40
CA THR A 24 -1.56 -4.30 1.57
C THR A 24 -0.43 -5.29 1.25
N ASP A 25 0.28 -5.04 0.16
CA ASP A 25 1.37 -5.92 -0.22
C ASP A 25 2.51 -5.88 0.79
N ILE A 26 2.82 -4.70 1.28
CA ILE A 26 3.87 -4.54 2.27
C ILE A 26 3.50 -5.29 3.55
N ARG A 27 2.24 -5.20 3.99
CA ARG A 27 1.82 -5.89 5.20
C ARG A 27 1.85 -7.41 5.00
N LYS A 28 1.52 -7.88 3.81
CA LYS A 28 1.61 -9.30 3.53
C LYS A 28 3.04 -9.79 3.61
N VAL A 29 3.97 -9.03 3.04
CA VAL A 29 5.38 -9.40 3.09
C VAL A 29 5.86 -9.37 4.53
N GLN A 30 5.44 -8.37 5.30
CA GLN A 30 5.82 -8.29 6.70
C GLN A 30 5.36 -9.53 7.45
N ASN A 31 4.13 -9.96 7.23
CA ASN A 31 3.60 -11.13 7.89
C ASN A 31 4.37 -12.39 7.51
N LEU A 32 4.72 -12.52 6.24
CA LEU A 32 5.48 -13.68 5.79
C LEU A 32 6.87 -13.69 6.41
N LEU A 33 7.49 -12.52 6.53
CA LEU A 33 8.79 -12.45 7.16
C LEU A 33 8.72 -12.86 8.62
N GLU A 34 7.73 -12.37 9.32
CA GLU A 34 7.59 -12.69 10.73
C GLU A 34 7.32 -14.18 10.94
N LEU A 35 6.57 -14.75 10.03
CA LEU A 35 6.21 -16.14 10.16
C LEU A 35 7.32 -17.10 9.78
N LYS A 36 7.98 -16.82 8.67
CA LYS A 36 8.96 -17.74 8.12
C LYS A 36 10.39 -17.39 8.45
N TYR A 37 10.67 -16.15 8.70
CA TYR A 37 12.03 -15.71 8.97
C TYR A 37 12.06 -14.78 10.17
N PRO A 38 11.65 -15.27 11.32
CA PRO A 38 11.54 -14.38 12.50
C PRO A 38 12.88 -13.81 12.97
N ASP A 39 13.98 -14.44 12.59
CA ASP A 39 15.29 -13.93 12.99
C ASP A 39 15.79 -12.85 12.06
N GLN A 40 15.03 -12.48 11.05
CA GLN A 40 15.40 -11.36 10.18
C GLN A 40 14.77 -10.07 10.72
N GLY A 41 15.14 -9.72 11.91
CA GLY A 41 14.52 -8.60 12.60
C GLY A 41 14.68 -7.28 11.88
N ASP A 42 15.85 -7.07 11.26
CA ASP A 42 16.08 -5.82 10.55
C ASP A 42 15.15 -5.70 9.35
N ALA A 43 14.96 -6.81 8.62
CA ALA A 43 14.07 -6.78 7.46
C ALA A 43 12.63 -6.55 7.89
N ILE A 44 12.22 -7.18 8.98
CA ILE A 44 10.87 -7.01 9.50
C ILE A 44 10.65 -5.55 9.91
N LYS A 45 11.64 -4.98 10.57
CA LYS A 45 11.54 -3.60 11.03
C LYS A 45 11.44 -2.65 9.84
N MET A 46 12.25 -2.85 8.82
CA MET A 46 12.23 -1.99 7.64
C MET A 46 10.90 -2.10 6.91
N GLN A 47 10.35 -3.31 6.85
CA GLN A 47 9.09 -3.51 6.19
C GLN A 47 7.96 -2.82 6.96
N ARG A 48 8.00 -2.90 8.28
CA ARG A 48 7.01 -2.23 9.11
C ARG A 48 7.09 -0.71 8.92
N GLU A 49 8.31 -0.20 8.89
CA GLU A 49 8.52 1.21 8.71
C GLU A 49 7.99 1.69 7.37
N ALA A 50 8.26 0.92 6.31
CA ALA A 50 7.76 1.27 5.00
C ALA A 50 6.24 1.32 4.98
N GLY A 51 5.61 0.36 5.63
CA GLY A 51 4.15 0.36 5.72
C GLY A 51 3.62 1.57 6.48
N ASP A 52 4.30 1.94 7.56
CA ASP A 52 3.88 3.09 8.35
C ASP A 52 4.00 4.38 7.55
N LEU A 53 5.06 4.51 6.77
CA LEU A 53 5.24 5.71 5.96
C LEU A 53 4.13 5.82 4.90
N ILE A 54 3.78 4.70 4.29
CA ILE A 54 2.72 4.71 3.30
C ILE A 54 1.38 5.02 3.98
N TRP A 55 1.15 4.45 5.15
CA TRP A 55 -0.08 4.72 5.89
C TRP A 55 -0.21 6.20 6.21
N ASN A 56 0.88 6.82 6.65
CA ASN A 56 0.87 8.26 6.94
C ASN A 56 0.56 9.08 5.69
N GLU A 57 1.09 8.65 4.56
CA GLU A 57 0.84 9.37 3.31
C GLU A 57 -0.62 9.24 2.91
N ILE A 58 -1.21 8.06 3.09
CA ILE A 58 -2.61 7.87 2.81
C ILE A 58 -3.47 8.81 3.67
N GLN A 59 -3.14 8.90 4.95
CA GLN A 59 -3.88 9.78 5.84
C GLN A 59 -3.78 11.23 5.38
N ARG A 60 -2.59 11.64 5.01
CA ARG A 60 -2.37 13.02 4.57
C ARG A 60 -3.18 13.32 3.32
N LEU A 61 -3.19 12.40 2.37
CA LEU A 61 -3.92 12.62 1.13
C LEU A 61 -5.42 12.64 1.37
N GLN A 62 -5.90 11.81 2.28
CA GLN A 62 -7.31 11.83 2.61
C GLN A 62 -7.72 13.15 3.23
N GLN A 63 -6.87 13.68 4.08
CA GLN A 63 -7.16 14.97 4.69
C GLN A 63 -7.18 16.08 3.67
N GLN A 64 -6.28 16.02 2.71
CA GLN A 64 -6.27 17.03 1.66
C GLN A 64 -7.53 17.00 0.86
N GLN A 65 -8.03 15.82 0.56
CA GLN A 65 -9.26 15.73 -0.19
C GLN A 65 -10.43 16.32 0.58
N GLN A 66 -10.47 16.06 1.86
CA GLN A 66 -11.52 16.61 2.66
C GLN A 66 -11.40 18.12 2.78
N GLY A 67 -10.19 18.61 2.85
CA GLY A 67 -9.99 20.04 2.98
C GLY A 67 -10.38 20.82 1.78
N GLN A 68 -10.49 20.18 0.65
CA GLN A 68 -10.87 20.87 -0.54
C GLN A 68 -12.34 21.11 -0.66
N GLN A 69 -13.09 20.55 0.19
CA GLN A 69 -14.49 20.78 0.18
C GLN A 69 -14.83 22.00 0.98
#